data_c7d1327dd6956221c75e73e2db96864d
#
_entry.id   c7d1327dd6956221c75e73e2db96864d
#
_cell.length_a   1.000
_cell.length_b   1.000
_cell.length_c   1.000
_cell.angle_alpha   90.00
_cell.angle_beta   90.00
_cell.angle_gamma   90.00
#
_symmetry.space_group_name_H-M   'P 1'
#
loop_
_entity.id
_entity.type
_entity.pdbx_description
1 polymer ?
#
loop_
_entity_poly.entity_id
_entity_poly.type
_entity_poly.pdbx_seq_one_letter_code
_entity_poly.pdbx_strand_id
1 'polypeptide(L)'
;MKHLRKLTALLLAVLMVLALAACGQKDDTAAVDKDLTVNVVSLNGTTGFGMAKLMADSKAGTAALNYSFTVETDPSNATAALVNGTADIAALPTNAAAALYNKTDGAVQVLALNTRGVLYVVTDGTETITSFADLRGKNVYVPVQNPTFIF
;
A
#
# COMPACT_ATOMS: atom_id res chain seq x y z
N MET A 1 -23.23 60.34 5.11
CA MET A 1 -23.58 59.02 4.57
C MET A 1 -22.55 58.43 3.58
N LYS A 2 -21.92 59.21 2.69
CA LYS A 2 -20.90 58.67 1.73
C LYS A 2 -19.59 58.16 2.41
N HIS A 3 -19.15 58.79 3.50
CA HIS A 3 -17.96 58.37 4.22
C HIS A 3 -18.14 57.08 5.02
N LEU A 4 -19.33 56.87 5.57
CA LEU A 4 -19.67 55.68 6.31
C LEU A 4 -19.66 54.43 5.40
N ARG A 5 -20.20 54.54 4.17
CA ARG A 5 -20.18 53.45 3.17
C ARG A 5 -18.74 53.13 2.70
N LYS A 6 -17.86 54.11 2.63
CA LYS A 6 -16.43 53.87 2.29
C LYS A 6 -15.68 53.17 3.44
N LEU A 7 -16.00 53.56 4.69
CA LEU A 7 -15.41 52.88 5.86
C LEU A 7 -15.83 51.41 5.99
N THR A 8 -17.15 51.13 5.76
CA THR A 8 -17.63 49.74 5.81
C THR A 8 -17.07 48.88 4.68
N ALA A 9 -16.87 49.42 3.47
CA ALA A 9 -16.27 48.72 2.37
C ALA A 9 -14.78 48.41 2.64
N LEU A 10 -14.04 49.33 3.26
CA LEU A 10 -12.65 49.13 3.63
C LEU A 10 -12.50 48.07 4.72
N LEU A 11 -13.38 48.06 5.71
CA LEU A 11 -13.41 47.11 6.81
C LEU A 11 -13.73 45.70 6.32
N LEU A 12 -14.65 45.54 5.37
CA LEU A 12 -14.96 44.27 4.71
C LEU A 12 -13.80 43.75 3.86
N ALA A 13 -13.08 44.61 3.15
CA ALA A 13 -11.93 44.22 2.37
C ALA A 13 -10.77 43.72 3.26
N VAL A 14 -10.53 44.41 4.39
CA VAL A 14 -9.49 43.97 5.37
C VAL A 14 -9.89 42.63 6.03
N LEU A 15 -11.16 42.42 6.34
CA LEU A 15 -11.65 41.13 6.87
C LEU A 15 -11.52 40.01 5.86
N MET A 16 -11.75 40.23 4.56
CA MET A 16 -11.50 39.23 3.52
C MET A 16 -10.02 38.86 3.38
N VAL A 17 -9.11 39.84 3.45
CA VAL A 17 -7.68 39.58 3.37
C VAL A 17 -7.19 38.81 4.59
N LEU A 18 -7.70 39.10 5.78
CA LEU A 18 -7.40 38.35 7.00
C LEU A 18 -7.95 36.92 6.96
N ALA A 19 -9.12 36.69 6.34
CA ALA A 19 -9.68 35.36 6.17
C ALA A 19 -8.87 34.50 5.18
N LEU A 20 -8.30 35.09 4.13
CA LEU A 20 -7.39 34.39 3.22
C LEU A 20 -6.05 34.02 3.87
N ALA A 21 -5.56 34.83 4.79
CA ALA A 21 -4.33 34.53 5.54
C ALA A 21 -4.54 33.41 6.59
N ALA A 22 -5.78 33.22 7.07
CA ALA A 22 -6.12 32.13 8.02
C ALA A 22 -6.26 30.75 7.34
N CYS A 23 -6.41 30.69 6.01
CA CYS A 23 -6.37 29.46 5.22
C CYS A 23 -4.97 29.07 4.75
N GLY A 24 -3.93 29.61 5.36
CA GLY A 24 -2.59 29.04 5.27
C GLY A 24 -2.63 27.64 5.86
N GLN A 25 -2.82 26.65 5.00
CA GLN A 25 -2.69 25.25 5.32
C GLN A 25 -1.33 25.09 5.98
N LYS A 26 -1.30 24.93 7.30
CA LYS A 26 -0.18 24.28 7.92
C LYS A 26 -0.12 22.92 7.27
N ASP A 27 0.91 22.66 6.49
CA ASP A 27 1.35 21.30 6.25
C ASP A 27 1.66 20.73 7.64
N ASP A 28 0.64 20.14 8.27
CA ASP A 28 0.82 19.18 9.34
C ASP A 28 1.42 17.90 8.71
N THR A 29 2.56 18.04 8.07
CA THR A 29 3.53 16.97 7.99
C THR A 29 3.95 16.78 9.45
N ALA A 30 3.25 15.90 10.16
CA ALA A 30 3.68 15.41 11.45
C ALA A 30 5.17 15.14 11.30
N ALA A 31 5.99 15.80 12.11
CA ALA A 31 7.43 15.62 12.04
C ALA A 31 7.69 14.12 12.12
N VAL A 32 8.23 13.58 11.03
CA VAL A 32 8.51 12.15 10.92
C VAL A 32 9.52 11.83 12.03
N ASP A 33 9.11 11.01 12.99
CA ASP A 33 10.00 10.54 14.04
C ASP A 33 11.03 9.60 13.38
N LYS A 34 12.24 10.11 13.21
CA LYS A 34 13.35 9.37 12.61
C LYS A 34 13.93 8.29 13.51
N ASP A 35 13.58 8.30 14.79
CA ASP A 35 14.00 7.28 15.74
C ASP A 35 13.05 6.06 15.71
N LEU A 36 11.88 6.22 15.08
CA LEU A 36 10.94 5.10 14.87
C LEU A 36 11.50 4.11 13.85
N THR A 37 11.58 2.85 14.25
CA THR A 37 11.88 1.74 13.34
C THR A 37 10.59 1.03 12.95
N VAL A 38 10.33 0.94 11.66
CA VAL A 38 9.19 0.22 11.09
C VAL A 38 9.62 -1.21 10.72
N ASN A 39 9.00 -2.20 11.34
CA ASN A 39 9.27 -3.62 11.06
C ASN A 39 8.44 -4.08 9.86
N VAL A 40 9.11 -4.52 8.81
CA VAL A 40 8.49 -4.89 7.53
C VAL A 40 8.77 -6.34 7.21
N VAL A 41 7.72 -7.12 6.99
CA VAL A 41 7.84 -8.48 6.48
C VAL A 41 7.56 -8.47 4.97
N SER A 42 8.56 -8.87 4.20
CA SER A 42 8.46 -9.10 2.76
C SER A 42 8.33 -10.59 2.47
N LEU A 43 7.84 -10.95 1.30
CA LEU A 43 7.80 -12.32 0.83
C LEU A 43 8.82 -12.54 -0.28
N ASN A 44 9.37 -13.75 -0.33
CA ASN A 44 10.16 -14.18 -1.49
C ASN A 44 9.30 -14.16 -2.76
N GLY A 45 9.93 -13.88 -3.89
CA GLY A 45 9.30 -13.88 -5.20
C GLY A 45 8.56 -12.59 -5.52
N THR A 46 7.60 -12.68 -6.44
CA THR A 46 6.94 -11.53 -7.05
C THR A 46 6.20 -10.62 -6.07
N THR A 47 5.63 -11.17 -5.00
CA THR A 47 4.96 -10.39 -3.96
C THR A 47 5.93 -9.44 -3.25
N GLY A 48 7.18 -9.86 -3.06
CA GLY A 48 8.20 -9.03 -2.40
C GLY A 48 8.92 -8.06 -3.35
N PHE A 49 8.90 -8.29 -4.66
CA PHE A 49 9.64 -7.45 -5.61
C PHE A 49 9.22 -5.98 -5.57
N GLY A 50 7.96 -5.71 -5.30
CA GLY A 50 7.48 -4.33 -5.17
C GLY A 50 8.14 -3.55 -4.01
N MET A 51 8.71 -4.23 -3.04
CA MET A 51 9.43 -3.62 -1.91
C MET A 51 10.94 -3.46 -2.15
N ALA A 52 11.48 -3.96 -3.26
CA ALA A 52 12.93 -4.00 -3.50
C ALA A 52 13.58 -2.61 -3.45
N LYS A 53 12.90 -1.58 -3.98
CA LYS A 53 13.42 -0.22 -3.92
C LYS A 53 13.48 0.30 -2.48
N LEU A 54 12.43 0.11 -1.70
CA LEU A 54 12.40 0.53 -0.30
C LEU A 54 13.49 -0.19 0.52
N MET A 55 13.70 -1.49 0.27
CA MET A 55 14.80 -2.25 0.88
C MET A 55 16.17 -1.69 0.52
N ALA A 56 16.37 -1.33 -0.76
CA ALA A 56 17.61 -0.73 -1.23
C ALA A 56 17.85 0.66 -0.59
N ASP A 57 16.82 1.50 -0.55
CA ASP A 57 16.89 2.84 0.04
C ASP A 57 17.16 2.76 1.56
N SER A 58 16.51 1.82 2.25
CA SER A 58 16.75 1.57 3.67
C SER A 58 18.20 1.16 3.92
N LYS A 59 18.72 0.22 3.13
CA LYS A 59 20.12 -0.22 3.22
C LYS A 59 21.12 0.91 2.94
N ALA A 60 20.77 1.81 2.04
CA ALA A 60 21.59 2.98 1.69
C ALA A 60 21.45 4.15 2.69
N GLY A 61 20.52 4.08 3.65
CA GLY A 61 20.21 5.17 4.58
C GLY A 61 19.52 6.36 3.93
N THR A 62 18.90 6.16 2.76
CA THR A 62 18.18 7.21 1.99
C THR A 62 16.66 7.12 2.12
N ALA A 63 16.14 6.11 2.82
CA ALA A 63 14.73 5.99 3.10
C ALA A 63 14.25 7.08 4.09
N ALA A 64 12.98 7.45 4.00
CA ALA A 64 12.40 8.51 4.85
C ALA A 64 12.33 8.12 6.33
N LEU A 65 12.20 6.82 6.62
CA LEU A 65 12.16 6.22 7.96
C LEU A 65 13.21 5.14 8.10
N ASN A 66 13.44 4.68 9.33
CA ASN A 66 14.22 3.48 9.57
C ASN A 66 13.32 2.26 9.36
N TYR A 67 13.76 1.33 8.51
CA TYR A 67 13.04 0.08 8.25
C TYR A 67 13.91 -1.13 8.62
N SER A 68 13.28 -2.08 9.29
CA SER A 68 13.85 -3.40 9.57
C SER A 68 13.11 -4.43 8.72
N PHE A 69 13.79 -5.10 7.81
CA PHE A 69 13.19 -6.05 6.88
C PHE A 69 13.46 -7.50 7.29
N THR A 70 12.39 -8.29 7.32
CA THR A 70 12.43 -9.75 7.36
C THR A 70 11.84 -10.30 6.06
N VAL A 71 12.48 -11.31 5.47
CA VAL A 71 11.99 -11.94 4.23
C VAL A 71 11.51 -13.35 4.56
N GLU A 72 10.23 -13.60 4.32
CA GLU A 72 9.57 -14.88 4.56
C GLU A 72 9.26 -15.60 3.25
N THR A 73 9.20 -16.92 3.31
CA THR A 73 8.78 -17.77 2.16
C THR A 73 7.30 -18.13 2.23
N ASP A 74 6.74 -18.18 3.44
CA ASP A 74 5.36 -18.58 3.68
C ASP A 74 4.52 -17.33 4.05
N PRO A 75 3.44 -17.03 3.29
CA PRO A 75 2.52 -15.94 3.61
C PRO A 75 1.87 -16.05 5.00
N SER A 76 1.77 -17.26 5.55
CA SER A 76 1.22 -17.47 6.89
C SER A 76 2.09 -16.85 7.99
N ASN A 77 3.42 -16.90 7.83
CA ASN A 77 4.35 -16.25 8.76
C ASN A 77 4.22 -14.74 8.73
N ALA A 78 4.10 -14.14 7.52
CA ALA A 78 3.87 -12.71 7.37
C ALA A 78 2.52 -12.29 7.98
N THR A 79 1.47 -13.10 7.81
CA THR A 79 0.17 -12.88 8.44
C THR A 79 0.26 -12.94 9.96
N ALA A 80 0.95 -13.96 10.49
CA ALA A 80 1.14 -14.11 11.93
C ALA A 80 1.91 -12.93 12.53
N ALA A 81 2.94 -12.45 11.84
CA ALA A 81 3.73 -11.30 12.29
C ALA A 81 2.89 -10.02 12.43
N LEU A 82 1.97 -9.76 11.50
CA LEU A 82 1.01 -8.64 11.61
C LEU A 82 0.06 -8.81 12.79
N VAL A 83 -0.53 -10.01 12.95
CA VAL A 83 -1.51 -10.27 14.02
C VAL A 83 -0.86 -10.19 15.40
N ASN A 84 0.38 -10.65 15.52
CA ASN A 84 1.12 -10.64 16.79
C ASN A 84 1.80 -9.28 17.08
N GLY A 85 1.71 -8.31 16.16
CA GLY A 85 2.33 -6.99 16.32
C GLY A 85 3.86 -7.00 16.24
N THR A 86 4.45 -8.06 15.68
CA THR A 86 5.91 -8.11 15.43
C THR A 86 6.30 -7.51 14.09
N ALA A 87 5.33 -7.26 13.22
CA ALA A 87 5.48 -6.48 12.01
C ALA A 87 4.44 -5.37 11.96
N ASP A 88 4.87 -4.19 11.52
CA ASP A 88 4.03 -3.03 11.28
C ASP A 88 3.46 -3.06 9.86
N ILE A 89 4.22 -3.58 8.92
CA ILE A 89 3.86 -3.70 7.50
C ILE A 89 4.23 -5.10 7.00
N ALA A 90 3.37 -5.69 6.17
CA ALA A 90 3.70 -6.93 5.47
C ALA A 90 3.24 -6.92 4.01
N ALA A 91 4.04 -7.53 3.14
CA ALA A 91 3.63 -7.86 1.79
C ALA A 91 2.86 -9.17 1.79
N LEU A 92 1.60 -9.12 1.38
CA LEU A 92 0.71 -10.28 1.34
C LEU A 92 0.06 -10.43 -0.05
N PRO A 93 -0.30 -11.65 -0.46
CA PRO A 93 -1.24 -11.85 -1.56
C PRO A 93 -2.57 -11.15 -1.24
N THR A 94 -3.20 -10.54 -2.25
CA THR A 94 -4.39 -9.70 -2.06
C THR A 94 -5.55 -10.41 -1.38
N ASN A 95 -5.75 -11.69 -1.66
CA ASN A 95 -6.76 -12.53 -1.01
C ASN A 95 -6.45 -12.77 0.48
N ALA A 96 -5.19 -12.98 0.84
CA ALA A 96 -4.77 -13.11 2.24
C ALA A 96 -4.97 -11.79 2.99
N ALA A 97 -4.62 -10.66 2.36
CA ALA A 97 -4.87 -9.35 2.92
C ALA A 97 -6.36 -9.08 3.14
N ALA A 98 -7.22 -9.42 2.17
CA ALA A 98 -8.68 -9.28 2.30
C ALA A 98 -9.25 -10.16 3.43
N ALA A 99 -8.79 -11.41 3.52
CA ALA A 99 -9.21 -12.31 4.60
C ALA A 99 -8.77 -11.79 5.98
N LEU A 100 -7.56 -11.23 6.07
CA LEU A 100 -7.02 -10.67 7.31
C LEU A 100 -7.78 -9.41 7.73
N TYR A 101 -8.08 -8.50 6.79
CA TYR A 101 -8.93 -7.33 7.02
C TYR A 101 -10.26 -7.73 7.66
N ASN A 102 -10.96 -8.71 7.08
CA ASN A 102 -12.24 -9.19 7.59
C ASN A 102 -12.13 -9.86 8.97
N LYS A 103 -11.05 -10.64 9.20
CA LYS A 103 -10.84 -11.32 10.48
C LYS A 103 -10.46 -10.38 11.62
N THR A 104 -9.88 -9.24 11.31
CA THR A 104 -9.42 -8.26 12.29
C THR A 104 -10.37 -7.08 12.42
N ASP A 105 -11.54 -7.15 11.78
CA ASP A 105 -12.55 -6.07 11.75
C ASP A 105 -11.93 -4.72 11.32
N GLY A 106 -11.05 -4.77 10.31
CA GLY A 106 -10.38 -3.61 9.75
C GLY A 106 -9.17 -3.09 10.54
N ALA A 107 -8.73 -3.79 11.60
CA ALA A 107 -7.53 -3.38 12.33
C ALA A 107 -6.27 -3.47 11.46
N VAL A 108 -6.21 -4.43 10.53
CA VAL A 108 -5.19 -4.50 9.50
C VAL A 108 -5.76 -3.91 8.20
N GLN A 109 -5.06 -2.95 7.62
CA GLN A 109 -5.52 -2.22 6.43
C GLN A 109 -4.56 -2.39 5.26
N VAL A 110 -5.08 -2.28 4.03
CA VAL A 110 -4.28 -2.28 2.82
C VAL A 110 -3.77 -0.87 2.55
N LEU A 111 -2.45 -0.69 2.59
CA LEU A 111 -1.81 0.61 2.32
C LEU A 111 -1.64 0.85 0.82
N ALA A 112 -1.20 -0.18 0.07
CA ALA A 112 -0.92 -0.07 -1.35
C ALA A 112 -0.90 -1.43 -2.04
N LEU A 113 -1.08 -1.43 -3.36
CA LEU A 113 -0.76 -2.55 -4.22
C LEU A 113 0.69 -2.41 -4.70
N ASN A 114 1.58 -3.23 -4.20
CA ASN A 114 3.00 -3.14 -4.50
C ASN A 114 3.42 -3.83 -5.81
N THR A 115 2.65 -4.83 -6.28
CA THR A 115 2.95 -5.58 -7.50
C THR A 115 1.67 -5.89 -8.28
N ARG A 116 1.71 -5.82 -9.60
CA ARG A 116 0.59 -6.11 -10.50
C ARG A 116 1.02 -7.06 -11.61
N GLY A 117 0.05 -7.88 -12.13
CA GLY A 117 0.26 -8.69 -13.33
C GLY A 117 1.33 -9.76 -13.16
N VAL A 118 1.32 -10.48 -12.06
CA VAL A 118 2.35 -11.48 -11.71
C VAL A 118 2.00 -12.91 -12.14
N LEU A 119 0.82 -13.13 -12.70
CA LEU A 119 0.34 -14.46 -13.07
C LEU A 119 0.21 -14.58 -14.58
N TYR A 120 0.73 -15.68 -15.11
CA TYR A 120 0.73 -15.99 -16.54
C TYR A 120 0.34 -17.45 -16.72
N VAL A 121 -0.43 -17.72 -17.79
CA VAL A 121 -0.63 -19.07 -18.27
C VAL A 121 0.52 -19.43 -19.19
N VAL A 122 1.20 -20.50 -18.89
CA VAL A 122 2.33 -21.01 -19.69
C VAL A 122 1.95 -22.35 -20.28
N THR A 123 2.23 -22.57 -21.57
CA THR A 123 2.06 -23.85 -22.26
C THR A 123 3.43 -24.38 -22.72
N ASP A 124 3.48 -25.65 -23.06
CA ASP A 124 4.64 -26.28 -23.70
C ASP A 124 4.81 -25.93 -25.18
N GLY A 125 3.93 -25.06 -25.70
CA GLY A 125 3.92 -24.64 -27.12
C GLY A 125 3.12 -25.56 -28.05
N THR A 126 2.58 -26.67 -27.55
CA THR A 126 1.73 -27.56 -28.35
C THR A 126 0.30 -27.02 -28.52
N GLU A 127 -0.11 -26.14 -27.62
CA GLU A 127 -1.43 -25.54 -27.59
C GLU A 127 -1.35 -24.02 -27.74
N THR A 128 -2.21 -23.45 -28.56
CA THR A 128 -2.35 -21.99 -28.67
C THR A 128 -3.46 -21.52 -27.72
N ILE A 129 -3.10 -20.81 -26.67
CA ILE A 129 -4.01 -20.23 -25.70
C ILE A 129 -3.96 -18.71 -25.85
N THR A 130 -5.05 -18.11 -26.29
CA THR A 130 -5.19 -16.67 -26.51
C THR A 130 -6.20 -16.03 -25.57
N SER A 131 -7.05 -16.86 -24.96
CA SER A 131 -8.09 -16.43 -24.03
C SER A 131 -8.35 -17.49 -22.95
N PHE A 132 -9.03 -17.13 -21.88
CA PHE A 132 -9.47 -18.08 -20.87
C PHE A 132 -10.44 -19.14 -21.42
N ALA A 133 -11.19 -18.82 -22.49
CA ALA A 133 -12.11 -19.77 -23.12
C ALA A 133 -11.36 -20.96 -23.72
N ASP A 134 -10.13 -20.79 -24.15
CA ASP A 134 -9.30 -21.83 -24.76
C ASP A 134 -8.81 -22.87 -23.72
N LEU A 135 -8.94 -22.57 -22.44
CA LEU A 135 -8.64 -23.49 -21.34
C LEU A 135 -9.73 -24.54 -21.10
N ARG A 136 -10.90 -24.37 -21.76
CA ARG A 136 -12.01 -25.31 -21.57
C ARG A 136 -11.63 -26.71 -22.03
N GLY A 137 -11.80 -27.68 -21.14
CA GLY A 137 -11.44 -29.07 -21.40
C GLY A 137 -9.93 -29.37 -21.36
N LYS A 138 -9.11 -28.40 -20.96
CA LYS A 138 -7.66 -28.58 -20.76
C LYS A 138 -7.33 -28.87 -19.30
N ASN A 139 -6.24 -29.60 -19.07
CA ASN A 139 -5.69 -29.75 -17.73
C ASN A 139 -4.86 -28.52 -17.39
N VAL A 140 -5.29 -27.79 -16.37
CA VAL A 140 -4.57 -26.59 -15.88
C VAL A 140 -3.96 -26.90 -14.52
N TYR A 141 -2.65 -26.78 -14.42
CA TYR A 141 -1.90 -26.95 -13.17
C TYR A 141 -1.74 -25.61 -12.50
N VAL A 142 -2.18 -25.51 -11.24
CA VAL A 142 -2.08 -24.29 -10.44
C VAL A 142 -1.38 -24.59 -9.12
N PRO A 143 -0.55 -23.65 -8.60
CA PRO A 143 0.05 -23.81 -7.27
C PRO A 143 -1.04 -23.89 -6.20
N VAL A 144 -0.97 -24.91 -5.34
CA VAL A 144 -2.00 -25.20 -4.30
C VAL A 144 -2.20 -24.00 -3.34
N GLN A 145 -1.18 -23.19 -3.14
CA GLN A 145 -1.19 -22.07 -2.21
C GLN A 145 -1.57 -20.73 -2.85
N ASN A 146 -2.01 -20.73 -4.09
CA ASN A 146 -2.39 -19.50 -4.78
C ASN A 146 -3.90 -19.46 -5.03
N PRO A 147 -4.70 -18.95 -4.07
CA PRO A 147 -6.16 -18.91 -4.19
C PRO A 147 -6.68 -17.88 -5.20
N THR A 148 -5.81 -17.19 -5.93
CA THR A 148 -6.17 -16.27 -7.01
C THR A 148 -6.87 -16.99 -8.19
N PHE A 149 -6.88 -18.33 -8.19
CA PHE A 149 -7.49 -19.13 -9.24
C PHE A 149 -8.83 -19.80 -8.84
N ILE A 150 -9.34 -19.52 -7.65
CA ILE A 150 -10.66 -20.04 -7.26
C ILE A 150 -11.71 -19.05 -7.76
N PHE A 151 -12.29 -19.36 -8.88
CA PHE A 151 -13.50 -18.74 -9.43
C PHE A 151 -14.69 -19.67 -9.25
#